data_7a05c4878c88d3a6b368ac40939c12cd
#
_entry.id   7a05c4878c88d3a6b368ac40939c12cd
#
_cell.length_a   1.000
_cell.length_b   1.000
_cell.length_c   1.000
_cell.angle_alpha   90.00
_cell.angle_beta   90.00
_cell.angle_gamma   90.00
#
_symmetry.space_group_name_H-M   'P 1'
#
loop_
_entity.id
_entity.type
_entity.pdbx_description
1 polymer ?
#
loop_
_entity_poly.entity_id
_entity_poly.type
_entity_poly.pdbx_seq_one_letter_code
_entity_poly.pdbx_strand_id
1 'polypeptide(L)'
;MTRIVMKKKRITIVLFLLALYGSTIIFSQQSSGQLNAVQTVVPFLTIAPDSRAGAMGDAGVATSPDVYSMHWNPAKFAFIDGNAGLGISYSPWLRNLVPDINIAYLAGYKRIDTKQVFSASLLYSSLGDVPFTDEFGNLQRTFTPNEFAVDAGYSRLFTEHLSGGIAFRFIYSNLTGGTYSGGVATKPGISFAADISGYYQKKITVLNKDGQLGLGLNFSNIGTKMSYSSSQTADFIPMNMRLGTSVTINLDNYNKISASLDLNKLLVPTPPIYSSTNPDSIIKGKDPNVSVPVAIFQSFYDAPGGFKEELREITYSIGVEYWYKNQFAVRGGYFYEDPTKGNRKYFTAGAGFRLKAFTLDFSYLMPVEQNNPLAHTFRFSIAFDFNALRNASRSKG
;
A
#
# COMPACT_ATOMS: atom_id res chain seq x y z
N MET A 1 -43.57 24.76 11.74
CA MET A 1 -42.67 23.66 12.16
C MET A 1 -41.42 23.53 11.27
N THR A 2 -41.44 23.92 10.02
CA THR A 2 -40.37 23.75 9.02
C THR A 2 -39.16 24.68 9.20
N ARG A 3 -39.31 25.85 9.81
CA ARG A 3 -38.18 26.82 10.03
C ARG A 3 -37.21 26.42 11.16
N ILE A 4 -37.64 25.64 12.14
CA ILE A 4 -36.79 25.25 13.28
C ILE A 4 -35.86 24.10 12.90
N VAL A 5 -36.28 23.19 12.00
CA VAL A 5 -35.46 22.05 11.54
C VAL A 5 -34.31 22.50 10.65
N MET A 6 -34.50 23.53 9.83
CA MET A 6 -33.42 24.10 8.98
C MET A 6 -32.36 24.84 9.79
N LYS A 7 -32.72 25.51 10.90
CA LYS A 7 -31.73 26.15 11.79
C LYS A 7 -30.85 25.13 12.52
N LYS A 8 -31.40 23.98 12.97
CA LYS A 8 -30.63 22.93 13.64
C LYS A 8 -29.62 22.27 12.67
N LYS A 9 -29.99 21.99 11.41
CA LYS A 9 -29.03 21.43 10.42
C LYS A 9 -27.89 22.38 10.08
N ARG A 10 -28.14 23.69 10.00
CA ARG A 10 -27.06 24.68 9.76
C ARG A 10 -26.11 24.82 10.95
N ILE A 11 -26.59 24.74 12.17
CA ILE A 11 -25.77 24.80 13.38
C ILE A 11 -24.89 23.54 13.50
N THR A 12 -25.37 22.36 13.14
CA THR A 12 -24.57 21.11 13.17
C THR A 12 -23.45 21.12 12.12
N ILE A 13 -23.69 21.66 10.94
CA ILE A 13 -22.66 21.80 9.88
C ILE A 13 -21.60 22.86 10.27
N VAL A 14 -22.02 23.96 10.88
CA VAL A 14 -21.10 25.00 11.37
C VAL A 14 -20.27 24.51 12.55
N LEU A 15 -20.82 23.72 13.45
CA LEU A 15 -20.07 23.08 14.55
C LEU A 15 -19.12 22.02 14.06
N PHE A 16 -19.43 21.29 13.01
CA PHE A 16 -18.52 20.32 12.37
C PHE A 16 -17.37 21.01 11.62
N LEU A 17 -17.65 22.15 10.97
CA LEU A 17 -16.62 23.00 10.34
C LEU A 17 -15.76 23.75 11.36
N LEU A 18 -16.32 24.18 12.50
CA LEU A 18 -15.55 24.78 13.59
C LEU A 18 -14.70 23.75 14.36
N ALA A 19 -15.11 22.49 14.44
CA ALA A 19 -14.27 21.41 14.98
C ALA A 19 -13.09 21.08 14.07
N LEU A 20 -13.19 21.31 12.76
CA LEU A 20 -12.08 21.24 11.80
C LEU A 20 -11.13 22.44 11.87
N TYR A 21 -11.60 23.61 12.32
CA TYR A 21 -10.77 24.81 12.48
C TYR A 21 -10.11 24.92 13.87
N GLY A 22 -10.53 24.12 14.84
CA GLY A 22 -10.11 24.23 16.25
C GLY A 22 -8.86 23.47 16.65
N SER A 23 -8.13 22.84 15.77
CA SER A 23 -6.96 22.02 16.12
C SER A 23 -5.71 22.25 15.25
N THR A 24 -5.40 23.51 14.92
CA THR A 24 -4.03 23.85 14.59
C THR A 24 -3.22 24.08 15.89
N ILE A 25 -3.13 23.06 16.73
CA ILE A 25 -2.02 22.98 17.67
C ILE A 25 -0.84 22.50 16.84
N ILE A 26 -0.03 23.45 16.42
CA ILE A 26 1.30 23.19 15.85
C ILE A 26 2.11 22.56 16.99
N PHE A 27 2.07 21.24 17.09
CA PHE A 27 3.12 20.52 17.79
C PHE A 27 4.36 20.54 16.89
N SER A 28 5.14 21.61 16.98
CA SER A 28 6.55 21.55 16.68
C SER A 28 7.20 20.67 17.76
N GLN A 29 6.98 19.38 17.70
CA GLN A 29 7.78 18.42 18.44
C GLN A 29 9.08 18.25 17.66
N GLN A 30 10.10 18.97 18.11
CA GLN A 30 11.47 18.61 17.84
C GLN A 30 11.66 17.19 18.38
N SER A 31 11.60 16.20 17.47
CA SER A 31 11.81 14.78 17.82
C SER A 31 13.26 14.63 18.26
N SER A 32 13.49 14.60 19.55
CA SER A 32 14.80 14.27 20.16
C SER A 32 15.05 12.74 20.16
N GLY A 33 14.31 11.97 19.37
CA GLY A 33 14.49 10.55 19.21
C GLY A 33 15.47 10.23 18.08
N GLN A 34 16.46 9.39 18.35
CA GLN A 34 17.32 8.82 17.33
C GLN A 34 16.46 8.10 16.28
N LEU A 35 16.71 8.37 14.99
CA LEU A 35 16.07 7.65 13.88
C LEU A 35 16.41 6.15 14.00
N ASN A 36 15.40 5.30 14.11
CA ASN A 36 15.54 3.85 14.16
C ASN A 36 14.52 3.20 13.24
N ALA A 37 14.63 3.52 11.96
CA ALA A 37 13.75 2.96 10.93
C ALA A 37 14.12 1.51 10.64
N VAL A 38 13.10 0.66 10.50
CA VAL A 38 13.26 -0.73 10.05
C VAL A 38 13.74 -0.72 8.60
N GLN A 39 14.84 -1.40 8.32
CA GLN A 39 15.44 -1.47 6.99
C GLN A 39 15.10 -2.78 6.30
N THR A 40 14.78 -2.71 5.02
CA THR A 40 14.51 -3.88 4.18
C THR A 40 15.07 -3.66 2.78
N VAL A 41 15.39 -4.75 2.10
CA VAL A 41 15.63 -4.72 0.65
C VAL A 41 14.31 -4.68 -0.11
N VAL A 42 14.34 -4.29 -1.38
CA VAL A 42 13.19 -4.23 -2.30
C VAL A 42 11.98 -3.46 -1.74
N PRO A 43 12.17 -2.22 -1.24
CA PRO A 43 11.11 -1.44 -0.62
C PRO A 43 9.98 -1.07 -1.60
N PHE A 44 10.17 -1.20 -2.90
CA PHE A 44 9.15 -0.94 -3.92
C PHE A 44 7.89 -1.80 -3.72
N LEU A 45 7.99 -2.96 -3.06
CA LEU A 45 6.88 -3.83 -2.71
C LEU A 45 5.89 -3.21 -1.71
N THR A 46 6.29 -2.15 -1.01
CA THR A 46 5.43 -1.47 -0.02
C THR A 46 4.75 -0.22 -0.57
N ILE A 47 5.12 0.22 -1.77
CA ILE A 47 4.56 1.42 -2.39
C ILE A 47 3.18 1.11 -2.96
N ALA A 48 2.20 2.00 -2.68
CA ALA A 48 0.86 1.89 -3.24
C ALA A 48 0.89 1.98 -4.77
N PRO A 49 0.52 0.92 -5.50
CA PRO A 49 0.69 0.91 -6.94
C PRO A 49 -0.50 1.51 -7.70
N ASP A 50 -1.68 1.59 -7.09
CA ASP A 50 -2.91 2.05 -7.75
C ASP A 50 -3.42 3.39 -7.21
N SER A 51 -4.17 4.11 -8.07
CA SER A 51 -4.68 5.43 -7.75
C SER A 51 -5.82 5.41 -6.75
N ARG A 52 -6.66 4.36 -6.71
CA ARG A 52 -7.80 4.32 -5.81
C ARG A 52 -7.36 4.29 -4.35
N ALA A 53 -6.53 3.32 -3.98
CA ALA A 53 -6.00 3.23 -2.62
C ALA A 53 -5.03 4.39 -2.35
N GLY A 54 -4.21 4.77 -3.34
CA GLY A 54 -3.32 5.92 -3.25
C GLY A 54 -4.04 7.24 -2.97
N ALA A 55 -5.29 7.41 -3.40
CA ALA A 55 -6.12 8.57 -3.07
C ALA A 55 -6.75 8.50 -1.67
N MET A 56 -6.69 7.34 -1.03
CA MET A 56 -7.27 7.07 0.29
C MET A 56 -6.22 6.92 1.39
N GLY A 57 -5.07 7.59 1.26
CA GLY A 57 -3.97 7.50 2.21
C GLY A 57 -3.33 6.11 2.24
N ASP A 58 -3.30 5.41 1.10
CA ASP A 58 -2.82 4.05 0.95
C ASP A 58 -3.63 3.01 1.77
N ALA A 59 -4.93 3.26 2.00
CA ALA A 59 -5.85 2.31 2.61
C ALA A 59 -6.46 1.40 1.54
N GLY A 60 -6.26 0.08 1.66
CA GLY A 60 -6.68 -0.88 0.64
C GLY A 60 -7.06 -2.26 1.15
N VAL A 61 -6.66 -2.65 2.38
CA VAL A 61 -6.80 -4.04 2.86
C VAL A 61 -8.25 -4.46 3.12
N ALA A 62 -9.11 -3.50 3.51
CA ALA A 62 -10.52 -3.76 3.81
C ALA A 62 -11.51 -3.04 2.90
N THR A 63 -11.05 -2.22 1.95
CA THR A 63 -11.90 -1.55 0.97
C THR A 63 -12.66 -2.55 0.10
N SER A 64 -13.77 -2.11 -0.54
CA SER A 64 -14.50 -2.96 -1.48
C SER A 64 -13.57 -3.55 -2.56
N PRO A 65 -13.81 -4.81 -3.00
CA PRO A 65 -12.97 -5.46 -4.00
C PRO A 65 -12.85 -4.69 -5.31
N ASP A 66 -11.66 -4.73 -5.90
CA ASP A 66 -11.37 -4.22 -7.23
C ASP A 66 -10.23 -5.03 -7.89
N VAL A 67 -9.85 -4.70 -9.11
CA VAL A 67 -8.81 -5.42 -9.87
C VAL A 67 -7.42 -5.31 -9.23
N TYR A 68 -7.17 -4.27 -8.40
CA TYR A 68 -5.89 -4.03 -7.72
C TYR A 68 -5.80 -4.72 -6.35
N SER A 69 -6.82 -5.48 -5.97
CA SER A 69 -6.89 -6.19 -4.68
C SER A 69 -5.72 -7.14 -4.43
N MET A 70 -5.00 -7.57 -5.47
CA MET A 70 -3.82 -8.46 -5.35
C MET A 70 -2.74 -7.87 -4.45
N HIS A 71 -2.44 -6.57 -4.57
CA HIS A 71 -1.44 -5.89 -3.75
C HIS A 71 -1.89 -5.72 -2.28
N TRP A 72 -3.19 -5.49 -2.07
CA TRP A 72 -3.72 -5.10 -0.76
C TRP A 72 -4.19 -6.27 0.07
N ASN A 73 -5.00 -7.13 -0.52
CA ASN A 73 -5.62 -8.30 0.13
C ASN A 73 -6.23 -9.21 -0.94
N PRO A 74 -5.53 -10.27 -1.35
CA PRO A 74 -6.03 -11.21 -2.35
C PRO A 74 -7.38 -11.85 -2.03
N ALA A 75 -7.71 -12.06 -0.73
CA ALA A 75 -8.99 -12.67 -0.32
C ALA A 75 -10.22 -11.87 -0.79
N LYS A 76 -10.08 -10.56 -1.04
CA LYS A 76 -11.15 -9.69 -1.55
C LYS A 76 -11.71 -10.17 -2.89
N PHE A 77 -10.88 -10.79 -3.75
CA PHE A 77 -11.33 -11.25 -5.05
C PHE A 77 -12.50 -12.25 -5.02
N ALA A 78 -12.65 -13.00 -3.93
CA ALA A 78 -13.79 -13.90 -3.79
C ALA A 78 -15.14 -13.16 -3.81
N PHE A 79 -15.16 -11.88 -3.40
CA PHE A 79 -16.33 -11.00 -3.39
C PHE A 79 -16.39 -10.03 -4.57
N ILE A 80 -15.46 -10.09 -5.52
CA ILE A 80 -15.46 -9.16 -6.65
C ILE A 80 -16.66 -9.40 -7.56
N ASP A 81 -17.30 -8.32 -7.98
CA ASP A 81 -18.33 -8.39 -9.01
C ASP A 81 -17.66 -8.58 -10.38
N GLY A 82 -18.20 -9.48 -11.19
CA GLY A 82 -17.65 -9.74 -12.51
C GLY A 82 -16.83 -11.03 -12.62
N ASN A 83 -16.69 -11.54 -13.86
CA ASN A 83 -16.02 -12.82 -14.14
C ASN A 83 -14.54 -12.64 -14.48
N ALA A 84 -14.16 -11.51 -15.04
CA ALA A 84 -12.77 -11.20 -15.35
C ALA A 84 -12.58 -9.67 -15.45
N GLY A 85 -11.41 -9.23 -15.07
CA GLY A 85 -10.99 -7.82 -15.19
C GLY A 85 -9.49 -7.71 -15.31
N LEU A 86 -9.06 -6.59 -15.88
CA LEU A 86 -7.67 -6.20 -16.03
C LEU A 86 -7.51 -4.75 -15.57
N GLY A 87 -6.42 -4.44 -14.89
CA GLY A 87 -6.08 -3.09 -14.46
C GLY A 87 -4.64 -2.76 -14.73
N ILE A 88 -4.39 -1.53 -15.17
CA ILE A 88 -3.05 -0.98 -15.39
C ILE A 88 -2.96 0.29 -14.56
N SER A 89 -1.85 0.46 -13.87
CA SER A 89 -1.55 1.69 -13.15
C SER A 89 -0.12 2.14 -13.44
N TYR A 90 0.06 3.45 -13.46
CA TYR A 90 1.35 4.09 -13.69
C TYR A 90 1.52 5.27 -12.73
N SER A 91 2.68 5.37 -12.11
CA SER A 91 3.05 6.43 -11.20
C SER A 91 4.48 6.91 -11.47
N PRO A 92 4.68 8.15 -11.95
CA PRO A 92 5.96 8.83 -11.80
C PRO A 92 6.27 8.95 -10.30
N TRP A 93 7.36 8.32 -9.87
CA TRP A 93 7.72 8.24 -8.46
C TRP A 93 8.97 9.06 -8.17
N LEU A 94 9.01 9.75 -7.01
CA LEU A 94 10.16 10.57 -6.58
C LEU A 94 10.69 11.55 -7.65
N ARG A 95 9.81 12.08 -8.49
CA ARG A 95 10.15 12.88 -9.67
C ARG A 95 10.95 14.14 -9.34
N ASN A 96 10.83 14.64 -8.10
CA ASN A 96 11.62 15.78 -7.63
C ASN A 96 13.09 15.44 -7.37
N LEU A 97 13.43 14.17 -7.18
CA LEU A 97 14.81 13.70 -7.01
C LEU A 97 15.42 13.27 -8.35
N VAL A 98 14.72 12.39 -9.06
CA VAL A 98 15.16 11.84 -10.33
C VAL A 98 13.93 11.74 -11.26
N PRO A 99 13.94 12.40 -12.43
CA PRO A 99 12.77 12.49 -13.30
C PRO A 99 12.32 11.16 -13.90
N ASP A 100 13.20 10.16 -13.94
CA ASP A 100 12.99 8.90 -14.67
C ASP A 100 12.55 7.74 -13.76
N ILE A 101 12.39 7.98 -12.45
CA ILE A 101 11.86 6.95 -11.52
C ILE A 101 10.37 6.79 -11.77
N ASN A 102 9.95 5.54 -11.98
CA ASN A 102 8.55 5.23 -12.19
C ASN A 102 8.17 3.85 -11.67
N ILE A 103 6.89 3.70 -11.39
CA ILE A 103 6.28 2.43 -10.98
C ILE A 103 5.12 2.15 -11.93
N ALA A 104 5.10 0.93 -12.47
CA ALA A 104 4.01 0.41 -13.29
C ALA A 104 3.43 -0.85 -12.64
N TYR A 105 2.12 -0.98 -12.67
CA TYR A 105 1.42 -2.11 -12.09
C TYR A 105 0.36 -2.63 -13.06
N LEU A 106 0.43 -3.93 -13.35
CA LEU A 106 -0.54 -4.67 -14.12
C LEU A 106 -1.17 -5.70 -13.19
N ALA A 107 -2.48 -5.76 -13.11
CA ALA A 107 -3.20 -6.72 -12.31
C ALA A 107 -4.41 -7.25 -13.04
N GLY A 108 -4.76 -8.51 -12.80
CA GLY A 108 -5.92 -9.13 -13.41
C GLY A 108 -6.48 -10.25 -12.57
N TYR A 109 -7.75 -10.58 -12.81
CA TYR A 109 -8.41 -11.70 -12.17
C TYR A 109 -9.33 -12.43 -13.15
N LYS A 110 -9.56 -13.70 -12.85
CA LYS A 110 -10.52 -14.55 -13.52
C LYS A 110 -11.27 -15.38 -12.51
N ARG A 111 -12.59 -15.22 -12.47
CA ARG A 111 -13.49 -16.06 -11.69
C ARG A 111 -13.66 -17.42 -12.37
N ILE A 112 -13.48 -18.48 -11.60
CA ILE A 112 -13.62 -19.87 -12.06
C ILE A 112 -15.05 -20.33 -11.86
N ASP A 113 -15.57 -20.10 -10.65
CA ASP A 113 -16.94 -20.42 -10.27
C ASP A 113 -17.47 -19.36 -9.28
N THR A 114 -18.61 -19.63 -8.66
CA THR A 114 -19.25 -18.71 -7.69
C THR A 114 -18.41 -18.45 -6.44
N LYS A 115 -17.42 -19.29 -6.14
CA LYS A 115 -16.62 -19.25 -4.90
C LYS A 115 -15.13 -19.02 -5.13
N GLN A 116 -14.62 -19.23 -6.35
CA GLN A 116 -13.18 -19.31 -6.60
C GLN A 116 -12.74 -18.30 -7.67
N VAL A 117 -11.62 -17.63 -7.41
CA VAL A 117 -11.02 -16.65 -8.31
C VAL A 117 -9.52 -16.86 -8.37
N PHE A 118 -8.96 -16.94 -9.59
CA PHE A 118 -7.53 -16.77 -9.83
C PHE A 118 -7.21 -15.33 -10.16
N SER A 119 -6.03 -14.88 -9.71
CA SER A 119 -5.52 -13.53 -9.97
C SER A 119 -4.04 -13.58 -10.25
N ALA A 120 -3.55 -12.56 -10.97
CA ALA A 120 -2.13 -12.39 -11.23
C ALA A 120 -1.80 -10.90 -11.27
N SER A 121 -0.54 -10.55 -10.97
CA SER A 121 -0.06 -9.19 -11.13
C SER A 121 1.42 -9.13 -11.48
N LEU A 122 1.83 -8.00 -12.05
CA LEU A 122 3.21 -7.60 -12.29
C LEU A 122 3.38 -6.18 -11.76
N LEU A 123 4.27 -6.03 -10.78
CA LEU A 123 4.72 -4.73 -10.28
C LEU A 123 6.14 -4.51 -10.81
N TYR A 124 6.36 -3.41 -11.50
CA TYR A 124 7.64 -3.01 -12.07
C TYR A 124 8.05 -1.64 -11.53
N SER A 125 9.31 -1.50 -11.12
CA SER A 125 9.92 -0.25 -10.67
C SER A 125 11.19 0.01 -11.46
N SER A 126 11.29 1.17 -12.09
CA SER A 126 12.51 1.71 -12.69
C SER A 126 13.05 2.81 -11.80
N LEU A 127 14.34 2.80 -11.54
CA LEU A 127 15.03 3.79 -10.69
C LEU A 127 15.75 4.89 -11.50
N GLY A 128 15.46 4.95 -12.80
CA GLY A 128 16.09 5.93 -13.71
C GLY A 128 17.47 5.51 -14.19
N ASP A 129 18.05 6.32 -15.04
CA ASP A 129 19.34 6.04 -15.66
C ASP A 129 20.50 6.51 -14.78
N VAL A 130 21.44 5.61 -14.50
CA VAL A 130 22.65 5.89 -13.73
C VAL A 130 23.86 5.83 -14.67
N PRO A 131 24.54 6.97 -14.93
CA PRO A 131 25.76 7.00 -15.70
C PRO A 131 26.94 6.45 -14.85
N PHE A 132 27.63 5.47 -15.36
CA PHE A 132 28.90 4.99 -14.80
C PHE A 132 30.05 5.72 -15.47
N THR A 133 30.87 6.37 -14.67
CA THR A 133 32.07 7.10 -15.14
C THR A 133 33.35 6.45 -14.65
N ASP A 134 34.47 6.69 -15.37
CA ASP A 134 35.80 6.38 -14.88
C ASP A 134 36.26 7.42 -13.82
N GLU A 135 37.47 7.25 -13.33
CA GLU A 135 38.08 8.15 -12.35
C GLU A 135 38.34 9.57 -12.89
N PHE A 136 38.28 9.77 -14.22
CA PHE A 136 38.40 11.06 -14.89
C PHE A 136 37.04 11.69 -15.23
N GLY A 137 35.93 11.05 -14.89
CA GLY A 137 34.57 11.52 -15.17
C GLY A 137 34.07 11.20 -16.59
N ASN A 138 34.79 10.40 -17.40
CA ASN A 138 34.36 9.99 -18.73
C ASN A 138 33.27 8.91 -18.61
N LEU A 139 32.18 9.08 -19.33
CA LEU A 139 31.08 8.11 -19.36
C LEU A 139 31.55 6.77 -19.93
N GLN A 140 31.46 5.71 -19.12
CA GLN A 140 31.79 4.33 -19.52
C GLN A 140 30.53 3.58 -20.01
N ARG A 141 29.43 3.68 -19.27
CA ARG A 141 28.16 3.08 -19.64
C ARG A 141 27.00 3.75 -18.89
N THR A 142 25.80 3.63 -19.41
CA THR A 142 24.57 3.93 -18.68
C THR A 142 23.90 2.61 -18.28
N PHE A 143 23.36 2.55 -17.07
CA PHE A 143 22.61 1.41 -16.55
C PHE A 143 21.31 1.89 -15.92
N THR A 144 20.21 1.22 -16.20
CA THR A 144 18.91 1.50 -15.60
C THR A 144 18.59 0.45 -14.53
N PRO A 145 18.83 0.76 -13.24
CA PRO A 145 18.42 -0.13 -12.15
C PRO A 145 16.93 -0.38 -12.19
N ASN A 146 16.55 -1.65 -12.03
CA ASN A 146 15.14 -2.02 -12.08
C ASN A 146 14.82 -3.18 -11.13
N GLU A 147 13.57 -3.19 -10.71
CA GLU A 147 13.03 -4.21 -9.84
C GLU A 147 11.64 -4.62 -10.36
N PHE A 148 11.30 -5.89 -10.20
CA PHE A 148 9.93 -6.33 -10.49
C PHE A 148 9.51 -7.49 -9.60
N ALA A 149 8.19 -7.61 -9.43
CA ALA A 149 7.55 -8.73 -8.76
C ALA A 149 6.42 -9.28 -9.62
N VAL A 150 6.35 -10.61 -9.75
CA VAL A 150 5.28 -11.31 -10.43
C VAL A 150 4.52 -12.13 -9.39
N ASP A 151 3.20 -11.95 -9.35
CA ASP A 151 2.33 -12.61 -8.40
C ASP A 151 1.34 -13.54 -9.12
N ALA A 152 1.07 -14.67 -8.48
CA ALA A 152 -0.04 -15.55 -8.81
C ALA A 152 -0.86 -15.84 -7.55
N GLY A 153 -2.16 -15.58 -7.59
CA GLY A 153 -3.05 -15.65 -6.45
C GLY A 153 -4.27 -16.54 -6.68
N TYR A 154 -4.73 -17.11 -5.58
CA TYR A 154 -5.97 -17.88 -5.51
C TYR A 154 -6.78 -17.41 -4.31
N SER A 155 -8.09 -17.20 -4.53
CA SER A 155 -9.01 -16.73 -3.51
C SER A 155 -10.25 -17.59 -3.49
N ARG A 156 -10.77 -17.86 -2.29
CA ARG A 156 -11.95 -18.70 -2.12
C ARG A 156 -12.90 -18.14 -1.08
N LEU A 157 -14.17 -18.15 -1.41
CA LEU A 157 -15.26 -17.87 -0.49
C LEU A 157 -15.51 -19.10 0.39
N PHE A 158 -15.36 -18.96 1.72
CA PHE A 158 -15.61 -20.03 2.68
C PHE A 158 -17.05 -20.02 3.17
N THR A 159 -17.58 -18.85 3.46
CA THR A 159 -18.99 -18.61 3.83
C THR A 159 -19.52 -17.42 3.05
N GLU A 160 -20.80 -17.11 3.18
CA GLU A 160 -21.42 -15.91 2.57
C GLU A 160 -20.71 -14.59 2.97
N HIS A 161 -19.95 -14.60 4.06
CA HIS A 161 -19.31 -13.42 4.63
C HIS A 161 -17.79 -13.48 4.72
N LEU A 162 -17.19 -14.66 4.60
CA LEU A 162 -15.76 -14.86 4.84
C LEU A 162 -15.08 -15.51 3.64
N SER A 163 -13.97 -14.95 3.24
CA SER A 163 -13.06 -15.49 2.23
C SER A 163 -11.63 -15.56 2.73
N GLY A 164 -10.85 -16.44 2.09
CA GLY A 164 -9.41 -16.52 2.23
C GLY A 164 -8.72 -16.38 0.88
N GLY A 165 -7.48 -15.96 0.91
CA GLY A 165 -6.64 -15.83 -0.27
C GLY A 165 -5.19 -16.18 0.04
N ILE A 166 -4.53 -16.77 -0.94
CA ILE A 166 -3.08 -17.02 -0.93
C ILE A 166 -2.50 -16.45 -2.22
N ALA A 167 -1.27 -15.96 -2.16
CA ALA A 167 -0.53 -15.56 -3.33
C ALA A 167 0.93 -16.02 -3.23
N PHE A 168 1.53 -16.32 -4.38
CA PHE A 168 2.95 -16.58 -4.50
C PHE A 168 3.56 -15.45 -5.32
N ARG A 169 4.76 -15.00 -4.89
CA ARG A 169 5.48 -13.88 -5.46
C ARG A 169 6.89 -14.28 -5.82
N PHE A 170 7.29 -14.02 -7.06
CA PHE A 170 8.67 -14.00 -7.51
C PHE A 170 9.16 -12.55 -7.52
N ILE A 171 10.35 -12.29 -6.95
CA ILE A 171 10.94 -10.96 -6.82
C ILE A 171 12.31 -10.96 -7.47
N TYR A 172 12.54 -9.99 -8.33
CA TYR A 172 13.83 -9.74 -8.98
C TYR A 172 14.22 -8.27 -8.76
N SER A 173 15.48 -8.04 -8.37
CA SER A 173 16.02 -6.69 -8.16
C SER A 173 17.43 -6.61 -8.72
N ASN A 174 17.65 -5.72 -9.68
CA ASN A 174 18.95 -5.45 -10.26
C ASN A 174 19.31 -3.98 -10.07
N LEU A 175 19.95 -3.68 -8.94
CA LEU A 175 20.32 -2.32 -8.56
C LEU A 175 21.74 -1.94 -8.98
N THR A 176 22.60 -2.91 -9.26
CA THR A 176 24.04 -2.70 -9.39
C THR A 176 24.58 -2.94 -10.79
N GLY A 177 23.80 -3.58 -11.68
CA GLY A 177 24.21 -3.87 -13.04
C GLY A 177 25.45 -4.76 -13.16
N GLY A 178 25.76 -5.58 -12.13
CA GLY A 178 26.90 -6.49 -12.14
C GLY A 178 28.25 -5.80 -11.95
N THR A 179 28.30 -4.65 -11.28
CA THR A 179 29.51 -3.93 -10.94
C THR A 179 30.27 -4.57 -9.78
N TYR A 180 31.56 -4.21 -9.62
CA TYR A 180 32.33 -4.53 -8.43
C TYR A 180 32.13 -3.44 -7.37
N SER A 181 31.85 -3.85 -6.13
CA SER A 181 31.82 -2.96 -4.97
C SER A 181 32.75 -3.49 -3.90
N GLY A 182 33.78 -2.71 -3.52
CA GLY A 182 34.79 -3.14 -2.55
C GLY A 182 35.56 -4.41 -2.95
N GLY A 183 35.78 -4.64 -4.25
CA GLY A 183 36.45 -5.84 -4.76
C GLY A 183 35.55 -7.09 -4.89
N VAL A 184 34.28 -7.00 -4.57
CA VAL A 184 33.31 -8.11 -4.66
C VAL A 184 32.37 -7.88 -5.84
N ALA A 185 32.17 -8.91 -6.65
CA ALA A 185 31.23 -8.89 -7.76
C ALA A 185 29.77 -8.85 -7.20
N THR A 186 28.99 -7.89 -7.68
CA THR A 186 27.57 -7.80 -7.38
C THR A 186 26.76 -8.62 -8.37
N LYS A 187 25.58 -9.05 -7.95
CA LYS A 187 24.62 -9.81 -8.77
C LYS A 187 23.20 -9.33 -8.50
N PRO A 188 22.26 -9.56 -9.42
CA PRO A 188 20.85 -9.34 -9.13
C PRO A 188 20.38 -10.14 -7.92
N GLY A 189 19.56 -9.52 -7.08
CA GLY A 189 18.87 -10.17 -5.98
C GLY A 189 17.64 -10.92 -6.50
N ILE A 190 17.40 -12.13 -5.99
CA ILE A 190 16.22 -12.93 -6.26
C ILE A 190 15.64 -13.42 -4.95
N SER A 191 14.30 -13.35 -4.82
CA SER A 191 13.59 -13.87 -3.67
C SER A 191 12.24 -14.44 -4.09
N PHE A 192 11.71 -15.34 -3.24
CA PHE A 192 10.36 -15.87 -3.34
C PHE A 192 9.62 -15.54 -2.05
N ALA A 193 8.35 -15.19 -2.18
CA ALA A 193 7.49 -14.87 -1.05
C ALA A 193 6.09 -15.43 -1.25
N ALA A 194 5.33 -15.49 -0.16
CA ALA A 194 3.92 -15.82 -0.15
C ALA A 194 3.15 -14.79 0.65
N ASP A 195 1.89 -14.57 0.24
CA ASP A 195 0.91 -13.80 0.98
C ASP A 195 -0.21 -14.73 1.47
N ILE A 196 -0.71 -14.47 2.68
CA ILE A 196 -1.87 -15.15 3.27
C ILE A 196 -2.84 -14.08 3.73
N SER A 197 -4.09 -14.19 3.31
CA SER A 197 -5.07 -13.14 3.56
C SER A 197 -6.44 -13.68 3.92
N GLY A 198 -7.20 -12.85 4.65
CA GLY A 198 -8.59 -13.06 4.99
C GLY A 198 -9.40 -11.79 4.76
N TYR A 199 -10.64 -11.96 4.31
CA TYR A 199 -11.55 -10.85 4.14
C TYR A 199 -12.96 -11.24 4.59
N TYR A 200 -13.56 -10.38 5.42
CA TYR A 200 -14.93 -10.52 5.90
C TYR A 200 -15.76 -9.36 5.39
N GLN A 201 -16.94 -9.67 4.86
CA GLN A 201 -17.88 -8.68 4.33
C GLN A 201 -19.29 -9.00 4.81
N LYS A 202 -19.98 -8.00 5.38
CA LYS A 202 -21.34 -8.15 5.87
C LYS A 202 -22.17 -6.91 5.58
N LYS A 203 -23.41 -7.12 5.14
CA LYS A 203 -24.40 -6.06 5.08
C LYS A 203 -24.78 -5.61 6.49
N ILE A 204 -24.86 -4.32 6.72
CA ILE A 204 -25.19 -3.69 8.00
C ILE A 204 -26.17 -2.55 7.78
N THR A 205 -26.83 -2.13 8.84
CA THR A 205 -27.65 -0.92 8.83
C THR A 205 -26.99 0.13 9.73
N VAL A 206 -26.66 1.29 9.16
CA VAL A 206 -26.04 2.41 9.87
C VAL A 206 -26.92 3.63 9.71
N LEU A 207 -27.34 4.26 10.80
CA LEU A 207 -28.21 5.45 10.79
C LEU A 207 -29.48 5.25 9.93
N ASN A 208 -30.11 4.08 10.01
CA ASN A 208 -31.29 3.67 9.22
C ASN A 208 -31.04 3.66 7.69
N LYS A 209 -29.79 3.48 7.27
CA LYS A 209 -29.37 3.32 5.87
C LYS A 209 -28.69 1.98 5.67
N ASP A 210 -28.90 1.40 4.49
CA ASP A 210 -28.18 0.19 4.10
C ASP A 210 -26.69 0.49 3.95
N GLY A 211 -25.88 -0.39 4.47
CA GLY A 211 -24.43 -0.28 4.41
C GLY A 211 -23.74 -1.63 4.35
N GLN A 212 -22.44 -1.58 4.34
CA GLN A 212 -21.56 -2.73 4.27
C GLN A 212 -20.35 -2.53 5.17
N LEU A 213 -20.07 -3.50 6.01
CA LEU A 213 -18.84 -3.61 6.78
C LEU A 213 -17.86 -4.51 6.04
N GLY A 214 -16.62 -4.06 5.89
CA GLY A 214 -15.48 -4.85 5.44
C GLY A 214 -14.43 -4.94 6.55
N LEU A 215 -13.88 -6.13 6.78
CA LEU A 215 -12.70 -6.35 7.62
C LEU A 215 -11.69 -7.12 6.80
N GLY A 216 -10.43 -6.71 6.85
CA GLY A 216 -9.34 -7.32 6.08
C GLY A 216 -8.13 -7.59 6.94
N LEU A 217 -7.49 -8.74 6.71
CA LEU A 217 -6.18 -9.10 7.26
C LEU A 217 -5.33 -9.64 6.12
N ASN A 218 -4.12 -9.15 6.02
CA ASN A 218 -3.14 -9.64 5.04
C ASN A 218 -1.75 -9.72 5.65
N PHE A 219 -1.14 -10.89 5.60
CA PHE A 219 0.28 -11.11 5.83
C PHE A 219 0.94 -11.23 4.46
N SER A 220 1.75 -10.26 4.08
CA SER A 220 2.34 -10.18 2.75
C SER A 220 3.86 -10.25 2.80
N ASN A 221 4.45 -10.67 1.66
CA ASN A 221 5.89 -10.79 1.48
C ASN A 221 6.58 -11.75 2.47
N ILE A 222 5.90 -12.76 3.00
CA ILE A 222 6.56 -13.77 3.83
C ILE A 222 7.45 -14.60 2.93
N GLY A 223 8.76 -14.38 2.99
CA GLY A 223 9.67 -14.95 2.00
C GLY A 223 11.13 -15.00 2.41
N THR A 224 11.95 -15.44 1.48
CA THR A 224 13.40 -15.59 1.69
C THR A 224 14.10 -14.25 1.76
N LYS A 225 15.15 -14.16 2.58
CA LYS A 225 16.07 -13.04 2.57
C LYS A 225 16.75 -12.91 1.20
N MET A 226 17.17 -11.71 0.83
CA MET A 226 17.81 -11.41 -0.45
C MET A 226 19.21 -10.82 -0.24
N SER A 227 20.14 -11.14 -1.12
CA SER A 227 21.49 -10.57 -1.15
C SER A 227 21.89 -10.19 -2.57
N TYR A 228 22.63 -9.10 -2.70
CA TYR A 228 23.20 -8.60 -3.96
C TYR A 228 24.66 -9.00 -4.20
N SER A 229 25.25 -9.77 -3.32
CA SER A 229 26.59 -10.33 -3.47
C SER A 229 26.71 -11.71 -2.84
N SER A 230 27.77 -12.44 -3.14
CA SER A 230 28.04 -13.74 -2.54
C SER A 230 28.69 -13.64 -1.16
N SER A 231 29.21 -12.48 -0.79
CA SER A 231 29.96 -12.26 0.45
C SER A 231 29.19 -11.50 1.52
N GLN A 232 28.02 -10.92 1.19
CA GLN A 232 27.19 -10.18 2.14
C GLN A 232 26.11 -11.07 2.74
N THR A 233 25.77 -10.79 3.99
CA THR A 233 24.60 -11.36 4.66
C THR A 233 23.33 -10.96 3.89
N ALA A 234 22.42 -11.90 3.75
CA ALA A 234 21.16 -11.63 3.10
C ALA A 234 20.21 -10.84 4.04
N ASP A 235 19.58 -9.81 3.52
CA ASP A 235 18.65 -8.93 4.25
C ASP A 235 17.20 -9.34 4.05
N PHE A 236 16.34 -8.92 4.97
CA PHE A 236 14.92 -9.20 4.91
C PHE A 236 14.24 -8.39 3.79
N ILE A 237 13.34 -9.04 3.06
CA ILE A 237 12.34 -8.37 2.24
C ILE A 237 11.26 -7.77 3.16
N PRO A 238 10.44 -6.80 2.71
CA PRO A 238 9.48 -6.10 3.56
C PRO A 238 8.25 -6.97 3.89
N MET A 239 8.44 -7.97 4.74
CA MET A 239 7.33 -8.76 5.29
C MET A 239 6.43 -7.83 6.08
N ASN A 240 5.12 -7.89 5.84
CA ASN A 240 4.19 -6.91 6.39
C ASN A 240 2.87 -7.55 6.81
N MET A 241 2.35 -7.10 7.95
CA MET A 241 1.00 -7.38 8.42
C MET A 241 0.14 -6.14 8.20
N ARG A 242 -0.99 -6.30 7.50
CA ARG A 242 -2.01 -5.26 7.32
C ARG A 242 -3.33 -5.71 7.94
N LEU A 243 -3.88 -4.90 8.82
CA LEU A 243 -5.20 -5.09 9.42
C LEU A 243 -6.04 -3.86 9.09
N GLY A 244 -7.26 -4.04 8.59
CA GLY A 244 -8.09 -2.90 8.26
C GLY A 244 -9.56 -3.14 8.40
N THR A 245 -10.28 -2.03 8.43
CA THR A 245 -11.74 -1.99 8.44
C THR A 245 -12.25 -0.97 7.44
N SER A 246 -13.40 -1.23 6.86
CA SER A 246 -14.12 -0.25 6.04
C SER A 246 -15.61 -0.30 6.31
N VAL A 247 -16.26 0.85 6.28
CA VAL A 247 -17.71 0.99 6.38
C VAL A 247 -18.18 1.78 5.18
N THR A 248 -19.10 1.19 4.42
CA THR A 248 -19.79 1.84 3.31
C THR A 248 -21.23 2.08 3.70
N ILE A 249 -21.77 3.26 3.41
CA ILE A 249 -23.17 3.63 3.68
C ILE A 249 -23.79 4.14 2.39
N ASN A 250 -24.93 3.58 1.99
CA ASN A 250 -25.75 4.09 0.90
C ASN A 250 -26.63 5.21 1.46
N LEU A 251 -26.27 6.47 1.18
CA LEU A 251 -27.00 7.64 1.66
C LEU A 251 -28.38 7.73 0.99
N ASP A 252 -28.45 7.40 -0.29
CA ASP A 252 -29.63 7.24 -1.11
C ASP A 252 -29.31 6.40 -2.35
N ASN A 253 -30.23 6.35 -3.33
CA ASN A 253 -30.05 5.56 -4.58
C ASN A 253 -28.88 6.02 -5.46
N TYR A 254 -28.36 7.23 -5.26
CA TYR A 254 -27.30 7.83 -6.07
C TYR A 254 -26.00 8.07 -5.30
N ASN A 255 -26.11 8.21 -3.98
CA ASN A 255 -25.01 8.69 -3.14
C ASN A 255 -24.54 7.60 -2.18
N LYS A 256 -23.26 7.29 -2.23
CA LYS A 256 -22.59 6.31 -1.36
C LYS A 256 -21.33 6.90 -0.78
N ILE A 257 -21.09 6.72 0.50
CA ILE A 257 -19.87 7.12 1.18
C ILE A 257 -19.23 5.91 1.85
N SER A 258 -17.90 5.82 1.78
CA SER A 258 -17.11 4.80 2.47
C SER A 258 -16.01 5.46 3.29
N ALA A 259 -15.75 4.93 4.47
CA ALA A 259 -14.58 5.27 5.29
C ALA A 259 -13.78 4.01 5.57
N SER A 260 -12.46 4.12 5.54
CA SER A 260 -11.52 3.00 5.75
C SER A 260 -10.39 3.41 6.67
N LEU A 261 -9.94 2.45 7.47
CA LEU A 261 -8.77 2.57 8.34
C LEU A 261 -7.96 1.28 8.21
N ASP A 262 -6.68 1.43 7.85
CA ASP A 262 -5.72 0.33 7.80
C ASP A 262 -4.57 0.60 8.79
N LEU A 263 -4.12 -0.45 9.45
CA LEU A 263 -2.96 -0.51 10.33
C LEU A 263 -1.93 -1.43 9.67
N ASN A 264 -0.69 -0.97 9.52
CA ASN A 264 0.37 -1.78 8.93
C ASN A 264 1.56 -1.85 9.88
N LYS A 265 2.17 -3.02 9.98
CA LYS A 265 3.41 -3.24 10.71
C LYS A 265 4.34 -4.13 9.87
N LEU A 266 5.59 -3.70 9.71
CA LEU A 266 6.63 -4.57 9.16
C LEU A 266 6.95 -5.70 10.15
N LEU A 267 7.02 -6.92 9.63
CA LEU A 267 7.35 -8.12 10.38
C LEU A 267 8.84 -8.47 10.22
N VAL A 268 9.67 -7.46 10.41
CA VAL A 268 11.13 -7.50 10.23
C VAL A 268 11.77 -6.95 11.49
N PRO A 269 12.89 -7.52 11.96
CA PRO A 269 13.54 -7.08 13.18
C PRO A 269 13.91 -5.60 13.17
N THR A 270 13.65 -4.93 14.28
CA THR A 270 14.07 -3.55 14.51
C THR A 270 15.56 -3.50 14.78
N PRO A 271 16.33 -2.55 14.18
CA PRO A 271 17.76 -2.41 14.44
C PRO A 271 18.03 -2.20 15.93
N PRO A 272 18.90 -3.02 16.56
CA PRO A 272 19.27 -2.87 17.95
C PRO A 272 20.23 -1.70 18.17
N ILE A 273 20.39 -1.28 19.41
CA ILE A 273 21.41 -0.32 19.81
C ILE A 273 22.68 -1.09 20.24
N TYR A 274 23.77 -0.86 19.52
CA TYR A 274 25.08 -1.43 19.79
C TYR A 274 25.89 -0.58 20.76
N SER A 275 26.88 -1.20 21.41
CA SER A 275 27.81 -0.51 22.28
C SER A 275 28.76 0.40 21.46
N SER A 276 29.01 1.60 21.95
CA SER A 276 30.00 2.50 21.37
C SER A 276 31.43 2.01 21.55
N THR A 277 31.67 1.16 22.54
CA THR A 277 32.99 0.58 22.84
C THR A 277 33.23 -0.80 22.24
N ASN A 278 32.15 -1.53 21.93
CA ASN A 278 32.20 -2.84 21.28
C ASN A 278 31.02 -2.95 20.28
N PRO A 279 31.27 -2.71 18.98
CA PRO A 279 30.22 -2.72 17.95
C PRO A 279 29.49 -4.05 17.79
N ASP A 280 30.03 -5.15 18.27
CA ASP A 280 29.38 -6.47 18.22
C ASP A 280 28.45 -6.73 19.43
N SER A 281 28.48 -5.85 20.44
CA SER A 281 27.68 -6.00 21.67
C SER A 281 26.39 -5.21 21.59
N ILE A 282 25.24 -5.89 21.66
CA ILE A 282 23.92 -5.29 21.72
C ILE A 282 23.64 -4.82 23.15
N ILE A 283 23.38 -3.51 23.33
CA ILE A 283 22.99 -2.94 24.63
C ILE A 283 21.47 -3.00 24.83
N LYS A 284 20.71 -2.72 23.75
CA LYS A 284 19.25 -2.73 23.76
C LYS A 284 18.70 -3.27 22.45
N GLY A 285 17.53 -3.90 22.52
CA GLY A 285 16.94 -4.60 21.39
C GLY A 285 17.36 -6.06 21.36
N LYS A 286 17.21 -6.68 20.19
CA LYS A 286 17.54 -8.10 19.96
C LYS A 286 18.38 -8.27 18.72
N ASP A 287 19.05 -9.42 18.61
CA ASP A 287 19.83 -9.77 17.42
C ASP A 287 18.91 -9.80 16.19
N PRO A 288 19.18 -8.98 15.16
CA PRO A 288 18.40 -8.98 13.94
C PRO A 288 18.77 -10.11 12.99
N ASN A 289 19.89 -10.81 13.22
CA ASN A 289 20.35 -11.88 12.35
C ASN A 289 19.69 -13.23 12.71
N VAL A 290 18.39 -13.28 12.54
CA VAL A 290 17.56 -14.45 12.85
C VAL A 290 16.89 -15.02 11.59
N SER A 291 16.35 -16.23 11.68
CA SER A 291 15.57 -16.83 10.59
C SER A 291 14.24 -16.10 10.38
N VAL A 292 13.66 -16.22 9.17
CA VAL A 292 12.39 -15.56 8.82
C VAL A 292 11.25 -15.86 9.80
N PRO A 293 10.98 -17.11 10.22
CA PRO A 293 9.92 -17.37 11.21
C PRO A 293 10.18 -16.69 12.55
N VAL A 294 11.42 -16.67 13.00
CA VAL A 294 11.80 -16.00 14.26
C VAL A 294 11.60 -14.49 14.13
N ALA A 295 12.03 -13.90 13.01
CA ALA A 295 11.88 -12.47 12.75
C ALA A 295 10.42 -12.00 12.83
N ILE A 296 9.48 -12.76 12.25
CA ILE A 296 8.04 -12.44 12.27
C ILE A 296 7.53 -12.30 13.71
N PHE A 297 7.86 -13.23 14.59
CA PHE A 297 7.41 -13.15 15.99
C PHE A 297 8.22 -12.12 16.77
N GLN A 298 9.53 -12.04 16.55
CA GLN A 298 10.42 -11.13 17.24
C GLN A 298 10.05 -9.65 17.00
N SER A 299 9.62 -9.29 15.81
CA SER A 299 9.22 -7.93 15.43
C SER A 299 8.11 -7.30 16.27
N PHE A 300 7.48 -8.03 17.18
CA PHE A 300 6.48 -7.50 18.10
C PHE A 300 7.05 -7.09 19.47
N TYR A 301 8.35 -7.39 19.75
CA TYR A 301 8.94 -7.15 21.06
C TYR A 301 10.47 -6.95 21.02
N ASP A 302 11.05 -6.51 19.89
CA ASP A 302 12.50 -6.34 19.73
C ASP A 302 12.98 -4.89 19.72
N ALA A 303 12.06 -3.94 19.65
CA ALA A 303 12.43 -2.53 19.63
C ALA A 303 13.21 -2.12 20.89
N PRO A 304 14.36 -1.42 20.74
CA PRO A 304 15.21 -1.00 21.86
C PRO A 304 14.52 -0.14 22.91
N GLY A 305 13.51 0.65 22.52
CA GLY A 305 12.69 1.48 23.41
C GLY A 305 11.49 0.74 24.00
N GLY A 306 11.38 -0.58 23.79
CA GLY A 306 10.31 -1.44 24.29
C GLY A 306 8.95 -1.15 23.66
N PHE A 307 7.87 -1.50 24.34
CA PHE A 307 6.50 -1.48 23.81
C PHE A 307 6.07 -0.13 23.22
N LYS A 308 6.56 0.99 23.75
CA LYS A 308 6.27 2.32 23.17
C LYS A 308 6.85 2.48 21.78
N GLU A 309 8.02 1.94 21.54
CA GLU A 309 8.68 1.98 20.24
C GLU A 309 8.00 1.02 19.26
N GLU A 310 7.58 -0.16 19.73
CA GLU A 310 6.78 -1.10 18.92
C GLU A 310 5.49 -0.46 18.38
N LEU A 311 4.79 0.31 19.20
CA LEU A 311 3.59 1.04 18.76
C LEU A 311 3.89 2.12 17.72
N ARG A 312 5.09 2.70 17.72
CA ARG A 312 5.53 3.69 16.72
C ARG A 312 5.85 3.07 15.36
N GLU A 313 6.06 1.76 15.30
CA GLU A 313 6.28 1.01 14.05
C GLU A 313 5.00 0.77 13.26
N ILE A 314 3.85 0.98 13.90
CA ILE A 314 2.57 0.87 13.23
C ILE A 314 2.33 2.13 12.39
N THR A 315 2.12 1.93 11.10
CA THR A 315 1.68 3.01 10.20
C THR A 315 0.16 2.99 10.08
N TYR A 316 -0.41 4.16 9.87
CA TYR A 316 -1.86 4.37 9.82
C TYR A 316 -2.26 4.95 8.47
N SER A 317 -3.26 4.34 7.83
CA SER A 317 -3.86 4.82 6.59
C SER A 317 -5.34 5.07 6.83
N ILE A 318 -5.80 6.30 6.60
CA ILE A 318 -7.22 6.67 6.73
C ILE A 318 -7.69 7.17 5.38
N GLY A 319 -8.83 6.65 4.91
CA GLY A 319 -9.39 7.05 3.62
C GLY A 319 -10.89 7.23 3.66
N VAL A 320 -11.37 8.17 2.84
CA VAL A 320 -12.79 8.41 2.59
C VAL A 320 -13.02 8.42 1.09
N GLU A 321 -14.05 7.72 0.65
CA GLU A 321 -14.49 7.64 -0.74
C GLU A 321 -15.96 7.98 -0.83
N TYR A 322 -16.31 8.93 -1.69
CA TYR A 322 -17.70 9.28 -2.01
C TYR A 322 -17.98 8.96 -3.48
N TRP A 323 -19.06 8.25 -3.76
CA TRP A 323 -19.54 7.94 -5.11
C TRP A 323 -20.85 8.62 -5.41
N TYR A 324 -20.94 9.24 -6.57
CA TYR A 324 -22.18 9.73 -7.17
C TYR A 324 -22.62 8.86 -8.34
N LYS A 325 -23.83 8.28 -8.27
CA LYS A 325 -24.42 7.37 -9.27
C LYS A 325 -23.53 6.16 -9.65
N ASN A 326 -22.60 5.76 -8.78
CA ASN A 326 -21.57 4.77 -9.09
C ASN A 326 -20.74 5.11 -10.37
N GLN A 327 -20.73 6.37 -10.78
CA GLN A 327 -20.03 6.86 -11.97
C GLN A 327 -18.87 7.78 -11.62
N PHE A 328 -19.08 8.71 -10.68
CA PHE A 328 -18.06 9.65 -10.24
C PHE A 328 -17.69 9.38 -8.80
N ALA A 329 -16.40 9.34 -8.53
CA ALA A 329 -15.85 9.22 -7.18
C ALA A 329 -14.96 10.41 -6.85
N VAL A 330 -15.02 10.85 -5.59
CA VAL A 330 -14.04 11.75 -4.98
C VAL A 330 -13.49 11.06 -3.76
N ARG A 331 -12.18 11.16 -3.56
CA ARG A 331 -11.46 10.47 -2.49
C ARG A 331 -10.53 11.43 -1.78
N GLY A 332 -10.34 11.19 -0.50
CA GLY A 332 -9.34 11.86 0.31
C GLY A 332 -8.80 10.90 1.35
N GLY A 333 -7.55 11.10 1.74
CA GLY A 333 -6.93 10.24 2.73
C GLY A 333 -5.77 10.88 3.44
N TYR A 334 -5.29 10.20 4.46
CA TYR A 334 -4.13 10.59 5.24
C TYR A 334 -3.32 9.36 5.61
N PHE A 335 -2.01 9.45 5.41
CA PHE A 335 -1.03 8.46 5.82
C PHE A 335 -0.15 9.02 6.92
N TYR A 336 0.09 8.22 7.94
CA TYR A 336 0.93 8.57 9.07
C TYR A 336 1.94 7.48 9.40
N GLU A 337 3.19 7.89 9.53
CA GLU A 337 4.31 7.10 10.06
C GLU A 337 5.04 7.93 11.12
N ASP A 338 5.47 7.27 12.21
CA ASP A 338 6.13 7.96 13.32
C ASP A 338 7.43 8.63 12.88
N PRO A 339 7.74 9.84 13.38
CA PRO A 339 8.98 10.56 13.05
C PRO A 339 10.27 9.77 13.27
N THR A 340 10.28 8.84 14.22
CA THR A 340 11.47 8.03 14.53
C THR A 340 11.59 6.78 13.66
N LYS A 341 10.56 6.45 12.84
CA LYS A 341 10.47 5.22 12.04
C LYS A 341 10.46 5.43 10.51
N GLY A 342 10.50 6.69 10.05
CA GLY A 342 10.52 7.02 8.62
C GLY A 342 9.88 8.37 8.32
N ASN A 343 9.03 8.87 9.22
CA ASN A 343 8.44 10.23 9.19
C ASN A 343 7.61 10.55 7.94
N ARG A 344 7.04 9.54 7.28
CA ARG A 344 6.17 9.76 6.14
C ARG A 344 4.79 10.20 6.61
N LYS A 345 4.42 11.42 6.28
CA LYS A 345 3.10 12.01 6.58
C LYS A 345 2.63 12.75 5.36
N TYR A 346 1.48 12.37 4.85
CA TYR A 346 0.92 13.03 3.67
C TYR A 346 -0.60 12.93 3.63
N PHE A 347 -1.20 13.96 3.07
CA PHE A 347 -2.58 13.93 2.60
C PHE A 347 -2.62 13.40 1.18
N THR A 348 -3.74 12.79 0.82
CA THR A 348 -4.01 12.36 -0.55
C THR A 348 -5.37 12.82 -0.99
N ALA A 349 -5.49 13.11 -2.27
CA ALA A 349 -6.75 13.43 -2.92
C ALA A 349 -6.85 12.68 -4.25
N GLY A 350 -8.05 12.38 -4.70
CA GLY A 350 -8.23 11.72 -5.97
C GLY A 350 -9.65 11.75 -6.48
N ALA A 351 -9.76 11.41 -7.76
CA ALA A 351 -11.03 11.33 -8.47
C ALA A 351 -11.12 10.00 -9.24
N GLY A 352 -12.32 9.49 -9.40
CA GLY A 352 -12.60 8.29 -10.18
C GLY A 352 -13.77 8.53 -11.12
N PHE A 353 -13.67 7.94 -12.30
CA PHE A 353 -14.73 7.96 -13.29
C PHE A 353 -14.97 6.55 -13.81
N ARG A 354 -16.19 6.04 -13.65
CA ARG A 354 -16.61 4.71 -14.13
C ARG A 354 -17.59 4.87 -15.28
N LEU A 355 -17.22 4.33 -16.42
CA LEU A 355 -18.05 4.32 -17.62
C LEU A 355 -18.22 2.88 -18.12
N LYS A 356 -19.43 2.31 -17.91
CA LYS A 356 -19.76 0.92 -18.32
C LYS A 356 -18.65 -0.08 -17.98
N ALA A 357 -17.74 -0.32 -18.92
CA ALA A 357 -16.73 -1.35 -18.88
C ALA A 357 -15.37 -0.92 -18.33
N PHE A 358 -15.13 0.35 -18.14
CA PHE A 358 -13.85 0.82 -17.61
C PHE A 358 -14.00 1.86 -16.51
N THR A 359 -13.01 1.90 -15.64
CA THR A 359 -12.86 2.87 -14.55
C THR A 359 -11.53 3.57 -14.73
N LEU A 360 -11.53 4.89 -14.70
CA LEU A 360 -10.34 5.74 -14.67
C LEU A 360 -10.21 6.31 -13.28
N ASP A 361 -9.05 6.18 -12.67
CA ASP A 361 -8.75 6.75 -11.37
C ASP A 361 -7.48 7.58 -11.43
N PHE A 362 -7.50 8.68 -10.71
CA PHE A 362 -6.38 9.60 -10.55
C PHE A 362 -6.17 9.89 -9.07
N SER A 363 -4.91 9.99 -8.64
CA SER A 363 -4.58 10.45 -7.29
C SER A 363 -3.36 11.36 -7.26
N TYR A 364 -3.34 12.20 -6.25
CA TYR A 364 -2.27 13.14 -5.96
C TYR A 364 -1.90 13.08 -4.48
N LEU A 365 -0.60 13.06 -4.20
CA LEU A 365 -0.03 12.99 -2.86
C LEU A 365 0.55 14.35 -2.47
N MET A 366 0.20 14.81 -1.27
CA MET A 366 0.60 16.11 -0.69
C MET A 366 1.32 15.85 0.64
N PRO A 367 2.66 15.82 0.67
CA PRO A 367 3.40 15.67 1.92
C PRO A 367 3.13 16.81 2.88
N VAL A 368 3.18 16.51 4.18
CA VAL A 368 3.05 17.52 5.25
C VAL A 368 4.34 18.34 5.39
N GLU A 369 5.49 17.68 5.17
CA GLU A 369 6.79 18.33 5.29
C GLU A 369 7.18 19.02 3.99
N GLN A 370 7.79 20.20 4.11
CA GLN A 370 8.36 20.93 2.98
C GLN A 370 9.58 20.18 2.43
N ASN A 371 9.80 20.28 1.11
CA ASN A 371 10.91 19.61 0.39
C ASN A 371 10.92 18.09 0.51
N ASN A 372 9.78 17.47 0.79
CA ASN A 372 9.67 16.02 0.83
C ASN A 372 9.81 15.43 -0.58
N PRO A 373 10.63 14.39 -0.78
CA PRO A 373 10.82 13.74 -2.09
C PRO A 373 9.51 13.19 -2.71
N LEU A 374 8.52 12.85 -1.88
CA LEU A 374 7.21 12.37 -2.32
C LEU A 374 6.30 13.47 -2.86
N ALA A 375 6.69 14.74 -2.78
CA ALA A 375 5.91 15.83 -3.34
C ALA A 375 5.70 15.65 -4.86
N HIS A 376 4.55 16.11 -5.35
CA HIS A 376 4.17 16.00 -6.77
C HIS A 376 4.06 14.55 -7.31
N THR A 377 3.78 13.59 -6.43
CA THR A 377 3.49 12.22 -6.87
C THR A 377 2.06 12.12 -7.38
N PHE A 378 1.95 11.77 -8.65
CA PHE A 378 0.69 11.48 -9.33
C PHE A 378 0.58 9.97 -9.58
N ARG A 379 -0.66 9.44 -9.54
CA ARG A 379 -0.94 8.07 -9.97
C ARG A 379 -2.12 8.07 -10.93
N PHE A 380 -2.02 7.27 -11.96
CA PHE A 380 -3.05 7.07 -12.96
C PHE A 380 -3.36 5.59 -13.05
N SER A 381 -4.64 5.23 -12.98
CA SER A 381 -5.07 3.85 -13.08
C SER A 381 -6.25 3.72 -14.03
N ILE A 382 -6.24 2.65 -14.82
CA ILE A 382 -7.35 2.27 -15.69
C ILE A 382 -7.68 0.81 -15.44
N ALA A 383 -8.95 0.51 -15.19
CA ALA A 383 -9.45 -0.83 -14.98
C ALA A 383 -10.55 -1.17 -16.00
N PHE A 384 -10.53 -2.41 -16.51
CA PHE A 384 -11.49 -2.94 -17.47
C PHE A 384 -12.27 -4.10 -16.85
N ASP A 385 -13.60 -4.05 -17.01
CA ASP A 385 -14.53 -5.13 -16.68
C ASP A 385 -15.04 -5.79 -17.97
N PHE A 386 -14.56 -7.01 -18.23
CA PHE A 386 -14.92 -7.74 -19.43
C PHE A 386 -16.38 -8.21 -19.47
N ASN A 387 -17.05 -8.33 -18.33
CA ASN A 387 -18.49 -8.65 -18.31
C ASN A 387 -19.34 -7.50 -18.80
N ALA A 388 -19.02 -6.29 -18.36
CA ALA A 388 -19.74 -5.10 -18.79
C ALA A 388 -19.60 -4.88 -20.30
N LEU A 389 -18.43 -5.21 -20.87
CA LEU A 389 -18.23 -5.21 -22.33
C LEU A 389 -19.13 -6.19 -23.05
N ARG A 390 -19.20 -7.45 -22.57
CA ARG A 390 -20.03 -8.51 -23.17
C ARG A 390 -21.53 -8.18 -23.11
N ASN A 391 -21.99 -7.59 -22.00
CA ASN A 391 -23.38 -7.18 -21.85
C ASN A 391 -23.75 -6.00 -22.75
N ALA A 392 -22.82 -5.04 -22.92
CA ALA A 392 -22.99 -3.90 -23.82
C ALA A 392 -23.05 -4.31 -25.30
N SER A 393 -22.33 -5.35 -25.71
CA SER A 393 -22.38 -5.88 -27.08
C SER A 393 -23.69 -6.63 -27.37
N ARG A 394 -24.23 -7.37 -26.38
CA ARG A 394 -25.50 -8.10 -26.50
C ARG A 394 -26.75 -7.22 -26.51
N SER A 395 -26.66 -5.99 -25.96
CA SER A 395 -27.78 -5.03 -25.96
C SER A 395 -27.88 -4.22 -27.27
N LYS A 396 -26.92 -4.38 -28.19
CA LYS A 396 -26.89 -3.68 -29.49
C LYS A 396 -27.18 -4.60 -30.71
N GLY A 397 -27.35 -5.87 -30.50
CA GLY A 397 -27.82 -6.86 -31.50
C GLY A 397 -29.19 -7.38 -31.12
#